data_d90f9152abe45ab1978a05b3b5aeffc7
#
_entry.id   d90f9152abe45ab1978a05b3b5aeffc7
#
_cell.length_a   1.000
_cell.length_b   1.000
_cell.length_c   1.000
_cell.angle_alpha   90.00
_cell.angle_beta   90.00
_cell.angle_gamma   90.00
#
_symmetry.space_group_name_H-M   'P 1'
#
loop_
_entity.id
_entity.type
_entity.pdbx_description
1 polymer ?
#
loop_
_entity_poly.entity_id
_entity_poly.type
_entity_poly.pdbx_seq_one_letter_code
_entity_poly.pdbx_strand_id
1 'polypeptide(L)'
;MLELAPGLYASKGLNVVIGGRSSGKTYLLDSIQKSYDANDIVYVRQFGIVQDAADEAFDKIVEGDEASIKSDYYRPMKRIAEHAMELPAREDADKELKDYIQRLVDYAESTSLDDEFSKCKIYQSQPMSRIDLEPYKKVVQAILVLLGSNPLESEIDSIVGRDALIKLLRCALDACYEAKKKDWCIGRANDLLRKTRTSLASKSSRPPCPESPLVDCVRRVAFVKRITALRSQTKLPAEIRRHSVGRFTSVAMRRDYPNATALKKALGIATGENLPGITNVPDEEYIETMLKKCDDASAFEKALFDVEISLKNDRCEDISGGQRAEYLFMRALDKAGSQDVVVIDEPESSFDNPFLYSTIAAKLKEISQRATVFVSTHNNVLGVSIQPDVLIYTSVDANEIHKVYAGHASGEALTAPDGSTVPREEALLSLMEAGVTAYNERKPYYGTLANG
;
A
#
# COMPACT_ATOMS: atom_id res chain seq x y z
N MET A 1 -22.15 -26.45 -10.75
CA MET A 1 -21.11 -27.48 -10.72
C MET A 1 -20.10 -27.17 -11.80
N LEU A 2 -18.86 -27.51 -11.58
CA LEU A 2 -17.74 -27.37 -12.50
C LEU A 2 -17.34 -28.79 -12.94
N GLU A 3 -17.19 -29.05 -14.23
CA GLU A 3 -16.73 -30.32 -14.74
C GLU A 3 -15.22 -30.33 -14.83
N LEU A 4 -14.56 -31.17 -14.04
CA LEU A 4 -13.10 -31.32 -14.01
C LEU A 4 -12.60 -32.28 -15.09
N ALA A 5 -13.39 -33.30 -15.39
CA ALA A 5 -13.20 -34.27 -16.46
C ALA A 5 -14.56 -34.85 -16.84
N PRO A 6 -14.74 -35.50 -18.00
CA PRO A 6 -16.02 -36.10 -18.39
C PRO A 6 -16.57 -36.99 -17.27
N GLY A 7 -17.69 -36.54 -16.67
CA GLY A 7 -18.35 -37.24 -15.56
C GLY A 7 -17.78 -36.98 -14.15
N LEU A 8 -16.78 -36.12 -13.99
CA LEU A 8 -16.24 -35.73 -12.71
C LEU A 8 -16.56 -34.25 -12.40
N TYR A 9 -17.33 -33.99 -11.35
CA TYR A 9 -17.87 -32.68 -11.05
C TYR A 9 -17.36 -32.14 -9.70
N ALA A 10 -17.08 -30.85 -9.66
CA ALA A 10 -16.74 -30.08 -8.47
C ALA A 10 -17.81 -29.01 -8.18
N SER A 11 -17.82 -28.47 -6.96
CA SER A 11 -18.61 -27.29 -6.62
C SER A 11 -17.89 -26.01 -7.08
N LYS A 12 -18.66 -24.96 -7.34
CA LYS A 12 -18.11 -23.61 -7.48
C LYS A 12 -17.69 -22.99 -6.13
N GLY A 13 -17.98 -23.65 -5.02
CA GLY A 13 -17.58 -23.30 -3.67
C GLY A 13 -16.34 -24.06 -3.20
N LEU A 14 -16.48 -24.78 -2.07
CA LEU A 14 -15.36 -25.45 -1.40
C LEU A 14 -15.28 -26.94 -1.77
N ASN A 15 -14.17 -27.35 -2.37
CA ASN A 15 -13.88 -28.72 -2.73
C ASN A 15 -12.66 -29.21 -1.94
N VAL A 16 -12.77 -30.39 -1.37
CA VAL A 16 -11.67 -31.03 -0.66
C VAL A 16 -11.21 -32.28 -1.40
N VAL A 17 -9.92 -32.32 -1.69
CA VAL A 17 -9.25 -33.44 -2.34
C VAL A 17 -8.56 -34.27 -1.26
N ILE A 18 -9.03 -35.50 -1.08
CA ILE A 18 -8.50 -36.44 -0.10
C ILE A 18 -7.88 -37.67 -0.81
N GLY A 19 -6.99 -38.35 -0.12
CA GLY A 19 -6.34 -39.55 -0.61
C GLY A 19 -5.05 -39.87 0.11
N GLY A 20 -4.58 -41.09 0.02
CA GLY A 20 -3.28 -41.50 0.61
C GLY A 20 -2.10 -40.77 -0.01
N ARG A 21 -0.90 -40.98 0.57
CA ARG A 21 0.34 -40.48 -0.06
C ARG A 21 0.51 -41.12 -1.44
N SER A 22 0.98 -40.34 -2.39
CA SER A 22 1.17 -40.74 -3.81
C SER A 22 -0.12 -41.17 -4.54
N SER A 23 -1.32 -40.86 -4.03
CA SER A 23 -2.59 -41.19 -4.69
C SER A 23 -2.91 -40.31 -5.90
N GLY A 24 -2.11 -39.28 -6.19
CA GLY A 24 -2.30 -38.38 -7.33
C GLY A 24 -3.00 -37.06 -6.98
N LYS A 25 -3.15 -36.69 -5.69
CA LYS A 25 -3.74 -35.38 -5.28
C LYS A 25 -3.09 -34.19 -5.98
N THR A 26 -1.76 -34.04 -5.84
CA THR A 26 -1.01 -32.94 -6.46
C THR A 26 -1.12 -32.96 -7.97
N TYR A 27 -1.13 -34.16 -8.61
CA TYR A 27 -1.33 -34.27 -10.05
C TYR A 27 -2.72 -33.75 -10.48
N LEU A 28 -3.76 -34.05 -9.72
CA LEU A 28 -5.10 -33.51 -9.96
C LEU A 28 -5.12 -31.99 -9.81
N LEU A 29 -4.52 -31.45 -8.74
CA LEU A 29 -4.42 -30.01 -8.52
C LEU A 29 -3.62 -29.30 -9.62
N ASP A 30 -2.52 -29.87 -10.07
CA ASP A 30 -1.73 -29.34 -11.19
C ASP A 30 -2.52 -29.39 -12.52
N SER A 31 -3.39 -30.39 -12.70
CA SER A 31 -4.27 -30.47 -13.86
C SER A 31 -5.34 -29.38 -13.83
N ILE A 32 -5.89 -29.12 -12.66
CA ILE A 32 -6.83 -28.00 -12.44
C ILE A 32 -6.11 -26.67 -12.72
N GLN A 33 -4.90 -26.48 -12.21
CA GLN A 33 -4.11 -25.27 -12.46
C GLN A 33 -3.90 -25.01 -13.95
N LYS A 34 -3.59 -26.06 -14.73
CA LYS A 34 -3.36 -25.94 -16.17
C LYS A 34 -4.63 -25.64 -16.99
N SER A 35 -5.79 -25.84 -16.41
CA SER A 35 -7.10 -25.61 -17.07
C SER A 35 -7.58 -24.16 -16.98
N TYR A 36 -6.86 -23.30 -16.24
CA TYR A 36 -7.20 -21.89 -16.05
C TYR A 36 -6.07 -20.97 -16.47
N ASP A 37 -6.39 -19.74 -16.83
CA ASP A 37 -5.39 -18.72 -17.10
C ASP A 37 -4.67 -18.34 -15.80
N ALA A 38 -3.38 -18.01 -15.91
CA ALA A 38 -2.53 -17.69 -14.75
C ALA A 38 -3.04 -16.48 -13.91
N ASN A 39 -3.89 -15.64 -14.51
CA ASN A 39 -4.48 -14.49 -13.83
C ASN A 39 -5.75 -14.83 -13.03
N ASP A 40 -6.37 -15.99 -13.31
CA ASP A 40 -7.66 -16.38 -12.73
C ASP A 40 -7.48 -17.42 -11.61
N ILE A 41 -6.28 -17.97 -11.45
CA ILE A 41 -5.97 -19.01 -10.47
C ILE A 41 -4.76 -18.68 -9.63
N VAL A 42 -4.88 -18.96 -8.33
CA VAL A 42 -3.74 -18.95 -7.38
C VAL A 42 -3.52 -20.36 -6.86
N TYR A 43 -2.27 -20.82 -6.89
CA TYR A 43 -1.86 -22.10 -6.34
C TYR A 43 -0.88 -21.91 -5.18
N VAL A 44 -1.31 -22.26 -3.98
CA VAL A 44 -0.51 -22.26 -2.75
C VAL A 44 0.02 -23.68 -2.51
N ARG A 45 1.31 -23.89 -2.78
CA ARG A 45 1.97 -25.22 -2.70
C ARG A 45 2.46 -25.54 -1.30
N GLN A 46 2.44 -26.84 -0.95
CA GLN A 46 2.86 -27.43 0.32
C GLN A 46 4.23 -26.95 0.82
N PHE A 47 5.24 -26.94 -0.02
CA PHE A 47 6.62 -26.62 0.35
C PHE A 47 7.07 -25.21 -0.06
N GLY A 48 6.15 -24.35 -0.50
CA GLY A 48 6.46 -22.96 -0.80
C GLY A 48 6.83 -22.14 0.44
N ILE A 49 6.68 -22.74 1.64
CA ILE A 49 6.85 -22.09 2.95
C ILE A 49 7.73 -22.98 3.85
N VAL A 50 8.81 -23.55 3.32
CA VAL A 50 9.83 -24.24 4.16
C VAL A 50 10.56 -23.21 5.02
N GLN A 51 10.85 -23.53 6.27
CA GLN A 51 11.24 -22.61 7.34
C GLN A 51 12.41 -21.68 6.96
N ASP A 52 13.46 -22.18 6.29
CA ASP A 52 14.58 -21.34 5.88
C ASP A 52 14.26 -20.46 4.65
N ALA A 53 13.44 -20.96 3.71
CA ALA A 53 12.92 -20.18 2.60
C ALA A 53 11.78 -19.23 3.01
N ALA A 54 11.09 -19.53 4.13
CA ALA A 54 10.05 -18.67 4.68
C ALA A 54 10.62 -17.38 5.29
N ASP A 55 11.78 -17.44 5.94
CA ASP A 55 12.42 -16.26 6.53
C ASP A 55 12.86 -15.29 5.42
N GLU A 56 13.54 -15.78 4.37
CA GLU A 56 13.91 -14.93 3.22
C GLU A 56 12.68 -14.39 2.45
N ALA A 57 11.66 -15.20 2.27
CA ALA A 57 10.43 -14.79 1.61
C ALA A 57 9.65 -13.78 2.46
N PHE A 58 9.63 -13.98 3.77
CA PHE A 58 9.04 -13.06 4.72
C PHE A 58 9.73 -11.69 4.68
N ASP A 59 11.06 -11.66 4.79
CA ASP A 59 11.83 -10.42 4.78
C ASP A 59 11.62 -9.67 3.46
N LYS A 60 11.66 -10.35 2.31
CA LYS A 60 11.38 -9.74 0.99
C LYS A 60 9.95 -9.17 0.89
N ILE A 61 8.97 -9.84 1.47
CA ILE A 61 7.59 -9.39 1.45
C ILE A 61 7.41 -8.18 2.37
N VAL A 62 8.00 -8.22 3.57
CA VAL A 62 7.96 -7.09 4.51
C VAL A 62 8.68 -5.88 3.91
N GLU A 63 9.88 -6.07 3.33
CA GLU A 63 10.61 -5.03 2.61
C GLU A 63 9.81 -4.45 1.44
N GLY A 64 9.14 -5.31 0.65
CA GLY A 64 8.28 -4.87 -0.45
C GLY A 64 7.06 -4.06 0.02
N ASP A 65 6.44 -4.47 1.12
CA ASP A 65 5.35 -3.73 1.74
C ASP A 65 5.83 -2.40 2.30
N GLU A 66 6.98 -2.42 2.98
CA GLU A 66 7.62 -1.23 3.50
C GLU A 66 7.92 -0.24 2.38
N ALA A 67 8.52 -0.70 1.28
CA ALA A 67 8.79 0.12 0.11
C ALA A 67 7.50 0.69 -0.51
N SER A 68 6.44 -0.11 -0.60
CA SER A 68 5.14 0.33 -1.12
C SER A 68 4.49 1.39 -0.21
N ILE A 69 4.45 1.15 1.10
CA ILE A 69 3.88 2.10 2.07
C ILE A 69 4.69 3.39 2.10
N LYS A 70 6.03 3.29 2.08
CA LYS A 70 6.92 4.45 1.98
C LYS A 70 6.64 5.22 0.70
N SER A 71 6.58 4.55 -0.46
CA SER A 71 6.28 5.20 -1.74
C SER A 71 4.95 5.95 -1.72
N ASP A 72 3.88 5.32 -1.23
CA ASP A 72 2.57 5.95 -1.13
C ASP A 72 2.56 7.14 -0.17
N TYR A 73 3.26 7.04 0.94
CA TYR A 73 3.32 8.08 1.95
C TYR A 73 4.20 9.26 1.54
N TYR A 74 5.31 9.01 0.81
CA TYR A 74 6.19 10.05 0.29
C TYR A 74 5.64 10.72 -0.98
N ARG A 75 4.75 10.09 -1.73
CA ARG A 75 4.20 10.65 -2.98
C ARG A 75 3.69 12.09 -2.86
N PRO A 76 2.96 12.52 -1.81
CA PRO A 76 2.57 13.91 -1.65
C PRO A 76 3.76 14.84 -1.39
N MET A 77 4.85 14.33 -0.80
CA MET A 77 6.06 15.08 -0.48
C MET A 77 6.94 15.30 -1.70
N LYS A 78 6.85 14.44 -2.71
CA LYS A 78 7.67 14.51 -3.93
C LYS A 78 7.59 15.88 -4.60
N ARG A 79 6.39 16.43 -4.77
CA ARG A 79 6.19 17.78 -5.35
C ARG A 79 6.82 18.88 -4.51
N ILE A 80 6.80 18.73 -3.19
CA ILE A 80 7.42 19.67 -2.27
C ILE A 80 8.93 19.58 -2.40
N ALA A 81 9.49 18.37 -2.49
CA ALA A 81 10.90 18.10 -2.67
C ALA A 81 11.40 18.60 -4.04
N GLU A 82 10.68 18.35 -5.12
CA GLU A 82 10.97 18.89 -6.45
C GLU A 82 11.06 20.42 -6.43
N HIS A 83 10.08 21.08 -5.80
CA HIS A 83 10.09 22.53 -5.67
C HIS A 83 11.24 23.05 -4.79
N ALA A 84 11.63 22.28 -3.77
CA ALA A 84 12.77 22.63 -2.93
C ALA A 84 14.09 22.67 -3.70
N MET A 85 14.26 21.70 -4.62
CA MET A 85 15.48 21.60 -5.43
C MET A 85 15.58 22.70 -6.50
N GLU A 86 14.45 23.29 -6.91
CA GLU A 86 14.41 24.42 -7.84
C GLU A 86 14.76 25.77 -7.18
N LEU A 87 14.75 25.82 -5.85
CA LEU A 87 15.03 27.07 -5.13
C LEU A 87 16.55 27.28 -4.97
N PRO A 88 17.06 28.51 -5.22
CA PRO A 88 18.48 28.83 -5.05
C PRO A 88 18.96 28.60 -3.62
N ALA A 89 20.19 28.15 -3.44
CA ALA A 89 20.81 28.03 -2.13
C ALA A 89 20.88 29.38 -1.38
N ARG A 90 20.83 29.40 -0.05
CA ARG A 90 20.81 30.66 0.72
C ARG A 90 22.00 31.58 0.42
N GLU A 91 23.17 30.97 0.27
CA GLU A 91 24.39 31.70 -0.08
C GLU A 91 24.33 32.31 -1.47
N ASP A 92 23.74 31.58 -2.42
CA ASP A 92 23.54 32.08 -3.77
C ASP A 92 22.44 33.15 -3.81
N ALA A 93 21.41 33.05 -2.99
CA ALA A 93 20.33 34.04 -2.88
C ALA A 93 20.84 35.39 -2.36
N ASP A 94 21.73 35.41 -1.37
CA ASP A 94 22.36 36.63 -0.84
C ASP A 94 23.30 37.28 -1.90
N LYS A 95 24.01 36.46 -2.65
CA LYS A 95 24.85 36.93 -3.76
C LYS A 95 24.01 37.49 -4.90
N GLU A 96 22.97 36.74 -5.30
CA GLU A 96 22.05 37.19 -6.35
C GLU A 96 21.36 38.50 -5.98
N LEU A 97 21.02 38.69 -4.71
CA LEU A 97 20.41 39.94 -4.24
C LEU A 97 21.41 41.11 -4.35
N LYS A 98 22.66 40.91 -3.99
CA LYS A 98 23.71 41.93 -4.14
C LYS A 98 23.96 42.27 -5.61
N ASP A 99 24.10 41.27 -6.45
CA ASP A 99 24.27 41.41 -7.89
C ASP A 99 23.05 42.08 -8.54
N TYR A 100 21.87 41.82 -8.03
CA TYR A 100 20.64 42.47 -8.48
C TYR A 100 20.65 43.97 -8.10
N ILE A 101 21.03 44.31 -6.89
CA ILE A 101 21.15 45.71 -6.43
C ILE A 101 22.15 46.47 -7.32
N GLN A 102 23.30 45.85 -7.61
CA GLN A 102 24.30 46.47 -8.45
C GLN A 102 23.75 46.70 -9.89
N ARG A 103 23.09 45.68 -10.46
CA ARG A 103 22.45 45.81 -11.78
C ARG A 103 21.31 46.86 -11.81
N LEU A 104 20.62 47.08 -10.68
CA LEU A 104 19.64 48.16 -10.57
C LEU A 104 20.29 49.53 -10.59
N VAL A 105 21.46 49.70 -9.92
CA VAL A 105 22.24 50.93 -9.94
C VAL A 105 22.73 51.22 -11.36
N ASP A 106 23.34 50.22 -12.01
CA ASP A 106 23.82 50.34 -13.40
C ASP A 106 22.70 50.68 -14.36
N TYR A 107 21.51 50.05 -14.14
CA TYR A 107 20.31 50.38 -14.92
C TYR A 107 19.81 51.80 -14.69
N ALA A 108 19.82 52.26 -13.44
CA ALA A 108 19.43 53.63 -13.10
C ALA A 108 20.37 54.67 -13.71
N GLU A 109 21.67 54.41 -13.74
CA GLU A 109 22.66 55.27 -14.38
C GLU A 109 22.51 55.29 -15.90
N SER A 110 22.14 54.16 -16.51
CA SER A 110 21.91 54.06 -17.96
C SER A 110 20.61 54.72 -18.42
N THR A 111 19.71 55.12 -17.51
CA THR A 111 18.40 55.69 -17.83
C THR A 111 18.41 57.11 -18.35
N SER A 112 19.60 57.74 -18.46
CA SER A 112 19.74 59.07 -19.09
C SER A 112 19.56 59.05 -20.64
N LEU A 113 19.53 57.86 -21.26
CA LEU A 113 19.34 57.71 -22.68
C LEU A 113 17.83 57.73 -23.05
N ASP A 114 17.43 58.66 -23.89
CA ASP A 114 16.07 58.88 -24.32
C ASP A 114 15.71 57.90 -25.47
N ASP A 115 15.05 56.83 -25.16
CA ASP A 115 14.66 55.79 -26.10
C ASP A 115 13.12 55.67 -26.15
N GLU A 116 12.54 55.73 -27.33
CA GLU A 116 11.10 55.65 -27.54
C GLU A 116 10.47 54.38 -26.99
N PHE A 117 11.17 53.25 -27.04
CA PHE A 117 10.67 51.97 -26.52
C PHE A 117 10.57 51.97 -24.98
N SER A 118 11.44 52.71 -24.32
CA SER A 118 11.43 52.82 -22.84
C SER A 118 10.28 53.66 -22.31
N LYS A 119 9.69 54.52 -23.13
CA LYS A 119 8.51 55.33 -22.80
C LYS A 119 7.21 54.55 -22.95
N CYS A 120 7.29 53.31 -23.42
CA CYS A 120 6.09 52.49 -23.60
C CYS A 120 5.40 52.17 -22.27
N LYS A 121 4.08 52.46 -22.17
CA LYS A 121 3.30 52.23 -20.93
C LYS A 121 3.36 50.81 -20.41
N ILE A 122 3.66 49.84 -21.27
CA ILE A 122 3.78 48.43 -20.89
C ILE A 122 4.96 48.17 -19.91
N TYR A 123 6.01 49.00 -19.95
CA TYR A 123 7.12 48.96 -19.00
C TYR A 123 6.76 49.52 -17.63
N GLN A 124 5.79 50.43 -17.57
CA GLN A 124 5.32 51.09 -16.36
C GLN A 124 4.22 50.28 -15.66
N SER A 125 3.63 49.30 -16.35
CA SER A 125 2.54 48.49 -15.79
C SER A 125 3.06 47.56 -14.69
N GLN A 126 2.44 47.60 -13.53
CA GLN A 126 2.72 46.64 -12.47
C GLN A 126 2.07 45.29 -12.78
N PRO A 127 2.69 44.16 -12.40
CA PRO A 127 2.05 42.86 -12.48
C PRO A 127 0.76 42.86 -11.64
N MET A 128 -0.27 42.26 -12.17
CA MET A 128 -1.52 42.09 -11.42
C MET A 128 -1.32 41.16 -10.25
N SER A 129 -1.84 41.56 -9.09
CA SER A 129 -1.77 40.75 -7.86
C SER A 129 -2.52 39.43 -8.00
N ARG A 130 -1.91 38.34 -7.57
CA ARG A 130 -2.52 37.01 -7.53
C ARG A 130 -3.62 36.96 -6.48
N ILE A 131 -4.61 36.11 -6.71
CA ILE A 131 -5.72 35.90 -5.76
C ILE A 131 -5.27 34.91 -4.70
N ASP A 132 -5.45 35.25 -3.43
CA ASP A 132 -5.27 34.28 -2.35
C ASP A 132 -6.43 33.29 -2.33
N LEU A 133 -6.14 32.02 -2.60
CA LEU A 133 -7.12 30.94 -2.63
C LEU A 133 -7.32 30.26 -1.27
N GLU A 134 -6.46 30.55 -0.29
CA GLU A 134 -6.51 29.88 1.03
C GLU A 134 -7.82 30.13 1.80
N PRO A 135 -8.40 31.35 1.81
CA PRO A 135 -9.71 31.55 2.45
C PRO A 135 -10.82 30.68 1.87
N TYR A 136 -10.85 30.52 0.53
CA TYR A 136 -11.84 29.69 -0.15
C TYR A 136 -11.69 28.21 0.19
N LYS A 137 -10.46 27.70 0.20
CA LYS A 137 -10.16 26.33 0.56
C LYS A 137 -10.54 26.01 2.02
N LYS A 138 -10.26 26.94 2.94
CA LYS A 138 -10.63 26.80 4.35
C LYS A 138 -12.14 26.66 4.54
N VAL A 139 -12.94 27.45 3.83
CA VAL A 139 -14.40 27.33 3.88
C VAL A 139 -14.88 25.98 3.36
N VAL A 140 -14.37 25.54 2.21
CA VAL A 140 -14.70 24.21 1.66
C VAL A 140 -14.34 23.11 2.65
N GLN A 141 -13.14 23.17 3.24
CA GLN A 141 -12.68 22.18 4.22
C GLN A 141 -13.55 22.17 5.47
N ALA A 142 -13.95 23.32 5.98
CA ALA A 142 -14.84 23.42 7.15
C ALA A 142 -16.21 22.75 6.89
N ILE A 143 -16.79 22.98 5.72
CA ILE A 143 -18.06 22.35 5.34
C ILE A 143 -17.90 20.83 5.18
N LEU A 144 -16.79 20.37 4.61
CA LEU A 144 -16.50 18.94 4.49
C LEU A 144 -16.34 18.27 5.86
N VAL A 145 -15.75 18.95 6.83
CA VAL A 145 -15.67 18.45 8.22
C VAL A 145 -17.05 18.31 8.84
N LEU A 146 -17.95 19.28 8.60
CA LEU A 146 -19.33 19.22 9.10
C LEU A 146 -20.16 18.11 8.42
N LEU A 147 -19.87 17.78 7.15
CA LEU A 147 -20.55 16.71 6.41
C LEU A 147 -19.98 15.31 6.69
N GLY A 148 -18.75 15.24 7.22
CA GLY A 148 -18.08 13.98 7.58
C GLY A 148 -18.53 13.45 8.93
N SER A 149 -18.12 12.22 9.25
CA SER A 149 -18.34 11.64 10.58
C SER A 149 -17.65 12.47 11.65
N ASN A 150 -18.43 13.08 12.52
CA ASN A 150 -17.96 13.89 13.63
C ASN A 150 -18.84 13.65 14.86
N PRO A 151 -18.37 13.99 16.09
CA PRO A 151 -19.13 13.75 17.33
C PRO A 151 -20.48 14.46 17.43
N LEU A 152 -20.71 15.46 16.60
CA LEU A 152 -21.95 16.28 16.60
C LEU A 152 -22.79 16.06 15.32
N GLU A 153 -22.61 14.95 14.62
CA GLU A 153 -23.27 14.69 13.32
C GLU A 153 -24.81 14.76 13.45
N SER A 154 -25.38 14.15 14.49
CA SER A 154 -26.83 14.16 14.75
C SER A 154 -27.37 15.55 15.06
N GLU A 155 -26.65 16.33 15.83
CA GLU A 155 -27.02 17.70 16.19
C GLU A 155 -26.95 18.63 14.97
N ILE A 156 -25.88 18.49 14.17
CA ILE A 156 -25.71 19.27 12.96
C ILE A 156 -26.84 18.96 11.96
N ASP A 157 -27.16 17.67 11.80
CA ASP A 157 -28.23 17.27 10.88
C ASP A 157 -29.60 17.74 11.35
N SER A 158 -29.87 17.77 12.67
CA SER A 158 -31.10 18.25 13.22
C SER A 158 -31.27 19.78 13.12
N ILE A 159 -30.18 20.56 13.21
CA ILE A 159 -30.21 22.02 13.22
C ILE A 159 -30.13 22.62 11.81
N VAL A 160 -29.22 22.12 11.00
CA VAL A 160 -28.89 22.67 9.67
C VAL A 160 -29.47 21.81 8.55
N GLY A 161 -29.45 20.50 8.71
CA GLY A 161 -29.85 19.52 7.69
C GLY A 161 -28.76 19.28 6.64
N ARG A 162 -28.58 18.02 6.28
CA ARG A 162 -27.55 17.57 5.32
C ARG A 162 -27.68 18.22 3.93
N ASP A 163 -28.91 18.41 3.46
CA ASP A 163 -29.18 19.04 2.17
C ASP A 163 -28.76 20.51 2.10
N ALA A 164 -28.91 21.23 3.20
CA ALA A 164 -28.47 22.63 3.30
C ALA A 164 -26.93 22.72 3.26
N LEU A 165 -26.23 21.82 3.97
CA LEU A 165 -24.77 21.73 3.93
C LEU A 165 -24.24 21.36 2.54
N ILE A 166 -24.91 20.45 1.81
CA ILE A 166 -24.57 20.09 0.44
C ILE A 166 -24.75 21.30 -0.50
N LYS A 167 -25.82 22.05 -0.34
CA LYS A 167 -26.03 23.29 -1.11
C LYS A 167 -24.95 24.33 -0.81
N LEU A 168 -24.60 24.49 0.45
CA LEU A 168 -23.54 25.40 0.88
C LEU A 168 -22.17 24.95 0.32
N LEU A 169 -21.88 23.64 0.33
CA LEU A 169 -20.67 23.08 -0.25
C LEU A 169 -20.57 23.39 -1.76
N ARG A 170 -21.67 23.22 -2.50
CA ARG A 170 -21.71 23.56 -3.94
C ARG A 170 -21.40 25.04 -4.15
N CYS A 171 -22.05 25.95 -3.41
CA CYS A 171 -21.76 27.37 -3.52
C CYS A 171 -20.30 27.70 -3.18
N ALA A 172 -19.72 27.07 -2.15
CA ALA A 172 -18.33 27.27 -1.77
C ALA A 172 -17.35 26.75 -2.83
N LEU A 173 -17.65 25.60 -3.44
CA LEU A 173 -16.86 25.04 -4.54
C LEU A 173 -16.92 25.91 -5.79
N ASP A 174 -18.10 26.42 -6.16
CA ASP A 174 -18.28 27.31 -7.30
C ASP A 174 -17.50 28.63 -7.08
N ALA A 175 -17.57 29.21 -5.87
CA ALA A 175 -16.80 30.40 -5.53
C ALA A 175 -15.28 30.14 -5.59
N CYS A 176 -14.82 28.99 -5.08
CA CYS A 176 -13.42 28.56 -5.15
C CYS A 176 -12.97 28.37 -6.60
N TYR A 177 -13.79 27.73 -7.43
CA TYR A 177 -13.52 27.52 -8.85
C TYR A 177 -13.40 28.85 -9.61
N GLU A 178 -14.34 29.78 -9.41
CA GLU A 178 -14.30 31.10 -10.05
C GLU A 178 -13.09 31.93 -9.60
N ALA A 179 -12.74 31.87 -8.32
CA ALA A 179 -11.53 32.52 -7.81
C ALA A 179 -10.25 31.91 -8.45
N LYS A 180 -10.18 30.58 -8.56
CA LYS A 180 -9.07 29.87 -9.22
C LYS A 180 -8.96 30.18 -10.68
N LYS A 181 -10.09 30.27 -11.39
CA LYS A 181 -10.15 30.65 -12.81
C LYS A 181 -9.63 32.07 -13.03
N LYS A 182 -10.07 33.03 -12.20
CA LYS A 182 -9.58 34.39 -12.22
C LYS A 182 -8.09 34.47 -11.93
N ASP A 183 -7.59 33.77 -10.92
CA ASP A 183 -6.17 33.69 -10.60
C ASP A 183 -5.35 33.11 -11.76
N TRP A 184 -5.84 32.07 -12.42
CA TRP A 184 -5.19 31.52 -13.61
C TRP A 184 -5.12 32.54 -14.74
N CYS A 185 -6.21 33.29 -15.01
CA CYS A 185 -6.23 34.35 -16.01
C CYS A 185 -5.22 35.47 -15.70
N ILE A 186 -5.12 35.88 -14.42
CA ILE A 186 -4.12 36.84 -13.96
C ILE A 186 -2.70 36.31 -14.21
N GLY A 187 -2.43 35.03 -13.88
CA GLY A 187 -1.15 34.40 -14.15
C GLY A 187 -0.79 34.44 -15.64
N ARG A 188 -1.73 34.07 -16.50
CA ARG A 188 -1.52 34.14 -17.99
C ARG A 188 -1.31 35.55 -18.49
N ALA A 189 -2.04 36.51 -17.96
CA ALA A 189 -1.87 37.92 -18.34
C ALA A 189 -0.48 38.44 -17.92
N ASN A 190 -0.04 38.16 -16.71
CA ASN A 190 1.30 38.50 -16.21
C ASN A 190 2.41 37.85 -17.05
N ASP A 191 2.25 36.58 -17.46
CA ASP A 191 3.18 35.88 -18.33
C ASP A 191 3.26 36.54 -19.75
N LEU A 192 2.13 36.91 -20.30
CA LEU A 192 2.08 37.63 -21.59
C LEU A 192 2.76 38.98 -21.48
N LEU A 193 2.47 39.74 -20.42
CA LEU A 193 3.13 41.04 -20.20
C LEU A 193 4.65 40.87 -20.11
N ARG A 194 5.13 39.88 -19.37
CA ARG A 194 6.55 39.58 -19.23
C ARG A 194 7.19 39.26 -20.60
N LYS A 195 6.57 38.33 -21.37
CA LYS A 195 7.05 37.97 -22.72
C LYS A 195 7.09 39.16 -23.66
N THR A 196 6.05 39.98 -23.63
CA THR A 196 6.00 41.18 -24.47
C THR A 196 7.08 42.19 -24.10
N ARG A 197 7.30 42.41 -22.79
CA ARG A 197 8.40 43.28 -22.30
C ARG A 197 9.76 42.76 -22.75
N THR A 198 10.02 41.46 -22.60
CA THR A 198 11.28 40.87 -23.05
C THR A 198 11.48 41.03 -24.56
N SER A 199 10.42 40.82 -25.34
CA SER A 199 10.48 40.99 -26.81
C SER A 199 10.72 42.45 -27.21
N LEU A 200 10.13 43.41 -26.51
CA LEU A 200 10.36 44.83 -26.76
C LEU A 200 11.74 45.28 -26.32
N ALA A 201 12.20 44.80 -25.17
CA ALA A 201 13.53 45.08 -24.61
C ALA A 201 14.65 44.63 -25.57
N SER A 202 14.46 43.54 -26.32
CA SER A 202 15.42 43.07 -27.33
C SER A 202 15.58 44.02 -28.53
N LYS A 203 14.65 44.94 -28.70
CA LYS A 203 14.66 45.95 -29.78
C LYS A 203 15.03 47.36 -29.27
N SER A 204 15.18 47.51 -27.97
CA SER A 204 15.56 48.78 -27.33
C SER A 204 17.09 48.87 -27.22
N SER A 205 17.64 50.07 -27.34
CA SER A 205 19.04 50.35 -27.05
C SER A 205 19.37 50.33 -25.57
N ARG A 206 18.35 50.29 -24.69
CA ARG A 206 18.51 50.20 -23.25
C ARG A 206 18.65 48.74 -22.80
N PRO A 207 19.49 48.44 -21.80
CA PRO A 207 19.49 47.14 -21.16
C PRO A 207 18.11 46.90 -20.54
N PRO A 208 17.59 45.65 -20.54
CA PRO A 208 16.35 45.35 -19.88
C PRO A 208 16.48 45.59 -18.38
N CYS A 209 15.41 46.10 -17.75
CA CYS A 209 15.36 46.19 -16.30
C CYS A 209 15.60 44.80 -15.68
N PRO A 210 16.57 44.65 -14.78
CA PRO A 210 16.86 43.37 -14.20
C PRO A 210 15.64 42.83 -13.44
N GLU A 211 15.36 41.55 -13.63
CA GLU A 211 14.31 40.86 -12.88
C GLU A 211 14.71 40.73 -11.40
N SER A 212 13.76 40.98 -10.50
CA SER A 212 14.04 40.95 -9.07
C SER A 212 14.10 39.52 -8.53
N PRO A 213 15.19 39.08 -7.88
CA PRO A 213 15.27 37.78 -7.22
C PRO A 213 14.52 37.74 -5.88
N LEU A 214 13.97 38.89 -5.42
CA LEU A 214 13.28 38.97 -4.13
C LEU A 214 12.13 37.97 -4.00
N VAL A 215 11.41 37.70 -5.08
CA VAL A 215 10.29 36.75 -5.07
C VAL A 215 10.78 35.33 -4.75
N ASP A 216 11.90 34.91 -5.34
CA ASP A 216 12.45 33.58 -5.12
C ASP A 216 13.12 33.47 -3.75
N CYS A 217 13.76 34.53 -3.27
CA CYS A 217 14.29 34.63 -1.90
C CYS A 217 13.14 34.51 -0.87
N VAL A 218 12.05 35.25 -1.06
CA VAL A 218 10.88 35.18 -0.17
C VAL A 218 10.20 33.81 -0.22
N ARG A 219 10.06 33.24 -1.42
CA ARG A 219 9.52 31.88 -1.59
C ARG A 219 10.38 30.86 -0.86
N ARG A 220 11.72 30.95 -0.96
CA ARG A 220 12.62 30.07 -0.24
C ARG A 220 12.44 30.17 1.27
N VAL A 221 12.47 31.36 1.83
CA VAL A 221 12.29 31.56 3.29
C VAL A 221 10.93 31.00 3.75
N ALA A 222 9.85 31.28 3.01
CA ALA A 222 8.53 30.75 3.31
C ALA A 222 8.48 29.22 3.18
N PHE A 223 9.16 28.67 2.19
CA PHE A 223 9.26 27.23 1.99
C PHE A 223 10.01 26.57 3.15
N VAL A 224 11.22 27.05 3.49
CA VAL A 224 12.03 26.52 4.59
C VAL A 224 11.22 26.54 5.91
N LYS A 225 10.54 27.64 6.23
CA LYS A 225 9.68 27.73 7.41
C LYS A 225 8.56 26.67 7.42
N ARG A 226 7.89 26.43 6.26
CA ARG A 226 6.83 25.42 6.15
C ARG A 226 7.37 24.00 6.32
N ILE A 227 8.50 23.70 5.70
CA ILE A 227 9.14 22.38 5.82
C ILE A 227 9.67 22.16 7.24
N THR A 228 10.24 23.18 7.88
CA THR A 228 10.67 23.10 9.27
C THR A 228 9.49 22.80 10.20
N ALA A 229 8.36 23.47 10.01
CA ALA A 229 7.15 23.18 10.77
C ALA A 229 6.61 21.76 10.51
N LEU A 230 6.66 21.29 9.26
CA LEU A 230 6.31 19.92 8.91
C LEU A 230 7.22 18.91 9.60
N ARG A 231 8.57 19.14 9.55
CA ARG A 231 9.54 18.27 10.21
C ARG A 231 9.31 18.20 11.72
N SER A 232 9.07 19.32 12.37
CA SER A 232 8.78 19.37 13.81
C SER A 232 7.58 18.51 14.19
N GLN A 233 6.54 18.47 13.34
CA GLN A 233 5.38 17.58 13.49
C GLN A 233 5.71 16.11 13.17
N THR A 234 6.59 15.87 12.19
CA THR A 234 6.93 14.49 11.76
C THR A 234 7.88 13.79 12.71
N LYS A 235 8.62 14.50 13.56
CA LYS A 235 9.47 13.91 14.61
C LYS A 235 8.68 13.11 15.64
N LEU A 236 7.43 13.47 15.89
CA LEU A 236 6.59 12.73 16.82
C LEU A 236 6.13 11.42 16.15
N PRO A 237 6.34 10.27 16.83
CA PRO A 237 5.86 8.99 16.31
C PRO A 237 4.34 9.04 16.08
N ALA A 238 3.91 8.61 14.89
CA ALA A 238 2.50 8.54 14.55
C ALA A 238 2.21 7.32 13.71
N GLU A 239 1.13 6.63 14.02
CA GLU A 239 0.61 5.55 13.20
C GLU A 239 0.07 6.12 11.89
N ILE A 240 0.56 5.62 10.76
CA ILE A 240 0.14 6.06 9.42
C ILE A 240 -0.69 5.03 8.69
N ARG A 241 -0.53 3.75 9.03
CA ARG A 241 -1.29 2.66 8.45
C ARG A 241 -1.35 1.48 9.40
N ARG A 242 -2.53 0.88 9.50
CA ARG A 242 -2.75 -0.39 10.19
C ARG A 242 -3.43 -1.35 9.23
N HIS A 243 -2.92 -2.56 9.15
CA HIS A 243 -3.52 -3.63 8.35
C HIS A 243 -3.47 -4.93 9.10
N SER A 244 -4.59 -5.62 9.22
CA SER A 244 -4.68 -6.90 9.93
C SER A 244 -4.92 -8.04 8.94
N VAL A 245 -4.17 -9.13 9.10
CA VAL A 245 -4.27 -10.36 8.32
C VAL A 245 -4.38 -11.53 9.31
N GLY A 246 -5.57 -12.11 9.41
CA GLY A 246 -5.84 -13.11 10.44
C GLY A 246 -5.60 -12.56 11.84
N ARG A 247 -4.73 -13.23 12.62
CA ARG A 247 -4.33 -12.79 13.96
C ARG A 247 -3.15 -11.81 14.00
N PHE A 248 -2.63 -11.44 12.83
CA PHE A 248 -1.45 -10.58 12.73
C PHE A 248 -1.87 -9.16 12.36
N THR A 249 -1.18 -8.19 12.93
CA THR A 249 -1.40 -6.77 12.63
C THR A 249 -0.08 -6.12 12.23
N SER A 250 -0.04 -5.61 11.01
CA SER A 250 1.04 -4.76 10.50
C SER A 250 0.73 -3.31 10.83
N VAL A 251 1.65 -2.65 11.50
CA VAL A 251 1.54 -1.24 11.89
C VAL A 251 2.70 -0.47 11.29
N ALA A 252 2.41 0.49 10.43
CA ALA A 252 3.39 1.41 9.89
C ALA A 252 3.39 2.68 10.75
N MET A 253 4.54 2.99 11.33
CA MET A 253 4.78 4.15 12.18
C MET A 253 5.70 5.13 11.47
N ARG A 254 5.30 6.39 11.39
CA ARG A 254 6.20 7.49 11.06
C ARG A 254 6.97 7.88 12.31
N ARG A 255 8.27 8.10 12.17
CA ARG A 255 9.14 8.55 13.27
C ARG A 255 10.34 9.34 12.73
N ASP A 256 11.09 9.97 13.62
CA ASP A 256 12.42 10.50 13.27
C ASP A 256 13.45 9.36 13.16
N TYR A 257 14.52 9.59 12.40
CA TYR A 257 15.61 8.62 12.31
C TYR A 257 16.28 8.43 13.68
N PRO A 258 16.50 7.18 14.11
CA PRO A 258 17.10 6.92 15.43
C PRO A 258 18.55 7.38 15.53
N ASN A 259 19.27 7.45 14.42
CA ASN A 259 20.67 7.87 14.36
C ASN A 259 21.09 8.29 12.94
N ALA A 260 22.27 8.91 12.84
CA ALA A 260 22.84 9.35 11.58
C ALA A 260 23.13 8.20 10.59
N THR A 261 23.41 7.00 11.09
CA THR A 261 23.69 5.83 10.25
C THR A 261 22.43 5.36 9.52
N ALA A 262 21.30 5.34 10.21
CA ALA A 262 20.01 4.99 9.62
C ALA A 262 19.61 6.01 8.53
N LEU A 263 19.78 7.29 8.79
CA LEU A 263 19.54 8.34 7.80
C LEU A 263 20.45 8.21 6.58
N LYS A 264 21.76 8.03 6.77
CA LYS A 264 22.71 7.82 5.65
C LYS A 264 22.32 6.63 4.78
N LYS A 265 21.93 5.53 5.39
CA LYS A 265 21.43 4.34 4.69
C LYS A 265 20.20 4.67 3.86
N ALA A 266 19.24 5.40 4.42
CA ALA A 266 18.01 5.80 3.73
C ALA A 266 18.27 6.75 2.55
N LEU A 267 19.26 7.63 2.67
CA LEU A 267 19.64 8.60 1.64
C LEU A 267 20.62 8.04 0.60
N GLY A 268 21.16 6.83 0.82
CA GLY A 268 22.20 6.25 -0.06
C GLY A 268 23.57 6.96 0.06
N ILE A 269 23.81 7.69 1.15
CA ILE A 269 25.05 8.43 1.40
C ILE A 269 26.13 7.48 1.91
N ALA A 270 27.35 7.59 1.38
CA ALA A 270 28.47 6.76 1.79
C ALA A 270 28.80 6.94 3.30
N THR A 271 29.19 5.85 3.96
CA THR A 271 29.44 5.81 5.41
C THR A 271 30.56 6.74 5.89
N GLY A 272 31.44 7.18 4.99
CA GLY A 272 32.56 8.11 5.28
C GLY A 272 32.19 9.60 5.28
N GLU A 273 31.03 9.99 4.76
CA GLU A 273 30.63 11.39 4.76
C GLU A 273 30.09 11.84 6.12
N ASN A 274 30.58 12.98 6.60
CA ASN A 274 30.04 13.58 7.83
C ASN A 274 28.72 14.28 7.55
N LEU A 275 27.61 13.70 8.06
CA LEU A 275 26.41 14.48 8.30
C LEU A 275 26.54 15.14 9.68
N PRO A 276 26.32 16.47 9.80
CA PRO A 276 26.27 17.13 11.08
C PRO A 276 25.24 16.42 11.96
N GLY A 277 25.53 16.28 13.25
CA GLY A 277 24.73 15.49 14.19
C GLY A 277 23.26 15.83 14.13
N ILE A 278 22.46 14.84 13.76
CA ILE A 278 21.03 14.97 13.46
C ILE A 278 20.23 15.22 14.73
N THR A 279 20.74 14.79 15.88
CA THR A 279 19.99 14.71 17.13
C THR A 279 19.89 16.03 17.90
N ASN A 280 20.72 17.04 17.61
CA ASN A 280 20.78 18.29 18.37
C ASN A 280 20.80 19.56 17.51
N VAL A 281 20.52 19.44 16.21
CA VAL A 281 20.51 20.59 15.30
C VAL A 281 19.09 21.16 15.22
N PRO A 282 18.90 22.50 15.23
CA PRO A 282 17.61 23.11 14.95
C PRO A 282 17.03 22.62 13.62
N ASP A 283 15.71 22.44 13.57
CA ASP A 283 15.05 21.88 12.36
C ASP A 283 15.30 22.73 11.11
N GLU A 284 15.44 24.05 11.25
CA GLU A 284 15.77 24.94 10.13
C GLU A 284 17.16 24.64 9.56
N GLU A 285 18.16 24.51 10.43
CA GLU A 285 19.53 24.18 10.04
C GLU A 285 19.62 22.76 9.44
N TYR A 286 18.86 21.82 9.99
CA TYR A 286 18.73 20.48 9.42
C TYR A 286 18.20 20.52 7.99
N ILE A 287 17.11 21.24 7.75
CA ILE A 287 16.50 21.37 6.41
C ILE A 287 17.47 22.01 5.43
N GLU A 288 18.13 23.11 5.82
CA GLU A 288 19.14 23.77 4.98
C GLU A 288 20.32 22.83 4.65
N THR A 289 20.74 22.02 5.63
CA THR A 289 21.79 21.02 5.40
C THR A 289 21.33 19.91 4.43
N MET A 290 20.11 19.42 4.59
CA MET A 290 19.56 18.37 3.71
C MET A 290 19.34 18.91 2.28
N LEU A 291 18.91 20.13 2.11
CA LEU A 291 18.81 20.79 0.80
C LEU A 291 20.15 20.88 0.07
N LYS A 292 21.26 21.00 0.82
CA LYS A 292 22.62 21.02 0.24
C LYS A 292 23.20 19.64 -0.04
N LYS A 293 22.76 18.60 0.72
CA LYS A 293 23.35 17.26 0.70
C LYS A 293 22.56 16.25 -0.14
N CYS A 294 21.29 16.49 -0.37
CA CYS A 294 20.48 15.63 -1.22
C CYS A 294 20.64 16.04 -2.68
N ASP A 295 21.05 15.10 -3.52
CA ASP A 295 21.28 15.34 -4.94
C ASP A 295 19.97 15.43 -5.73
N ASP A 296 18.90 14.84 -5.20
CA ASP A 296 17.59 14.83 -5.86
C ASP A 296 16.41 14.93 -4.87
N ALA A 297 15.24 15.16 -5.43
CA ALA A 297 14.01 15.29 -4.67
C ALA A 297 13.64 14.00 -3.91
N SER A 298 14.00 12.82 -4.43
CA SER A 298 13.71 11.53 -3.80
C SER A 298 14.55 11.30 -2.54
N ALA A 299 15.82 11.77 -2.56
CA ALA A 299 16.66 11.78 -1.37
C ALA A 299 16.13 12.76 -0.32
N PHE A 300 15.75 13.98 -0.75
CA PHE A 300 15.25 15.01 0.17
C PHE A 300 13.93 14.60 0.85
N GLU A 301 12.98 13.99 0.13
CA GLU A 301 11.72 13.53 0.76
C GLU A 301 11.97 12.49 1.86
N LYS A 302 12.95 11.58 1.64
CA LYS A 302 13.36 10.60 2.65
C LYS A 302 14.07 11.24 3.85
N ALA A 303 14.74 12.38 3.67
CA ALA A 303 15.39 13.08 4.77
C ALA A 303 14.41 13.63 5.82
N LEU A 304 13.14 13.77 5.50
CA LEU A 304 12.16 14.41 6.40
C LEU A 304 11.76 13.52 7.58
N PHE A 305 11.60 12.22 7.39
CA PHE A 305 11.22 11.24 8.42
C PHE A 305 11.46 9.81 7.94
N ASP A 306 11.44 8.87 8.88
CA ASP A 306 11.48 7.43 8.63
C ASP A 306 10.07 6.83 8.76
N VAL A 307 9.84 5.72 8.04
CA VAL A 307 8.67 4.88 8.19
C VAL A 307 9.14 3.49 8.59
N GLU A 308 8.76 3.07 9.78
CA GLU A 308 9.03 1.74 10.29
C GLU A 308 7.76 0.90 10.27
N ILE A 309 7.89 -0.34 9.79
CA ILE A 309 6.81 -1.32 9.85
C ILE A 309 7.13 -2.33 10.94
N SER A 310 6.19 -2.49 11.87
CA SER A 310 6.21 -3.55 12.85
C SER A 310 5.05 -4.51 12.60
N LEU A 311 5.34 -5.82 12.65
CA LEU A 311 4.35 -6.86 12.55
C LEU A 311 4.19 -7.52 13.92
N LYS A 312 2.98 -7.48 14.45
CA LYS A 312 2.62 -7.97 15.78
C LYS A 312 1.58 -9.10 15.70
N ASN A 313 1.64 -10.00 16.65
CA ASN A 313 0.61 -11.01 16.84
C ASN A 313 -0.59 -10.43 17.65
N ASP A 314 -1.59 -11.26 17.92
CA ASP A 314 -2.77 -10.94 18.72
C ASP A 314 -2.46 -10.53 20.18
N ARG A 315 -1.26 -10.85 20.68
CA ARG A 315 -0.76 -10.41 22.00
C ARG A 315 0.08 -9.15 21.95
N CYS A 316 0.16 -8.49 20.81
CA CYS A 316 1.01 -7.30 20.56
C CYS A 316 2.51 -7.57 20.71
N GLU A 317 2.95 -8.84 20.57
CA GLU A 317 4.35 -9.26 20.58
C GLU A 317 4.88 -9.38 19.16
N ASP A 318 6.21 -9.32 19.00
CA ASP A 318 6.86 -9.61 17.73
C ASP A 318 6.64 -11.07 17.32
N ILE A 319 6.43 -11.32 16.05
CA ILE A 319 6.13 -12.65 15.54
C ILE A 319 7.35 -13.58 15.60
N SER A 320 7.13 -14.82 16.02
CA SER A 320 8.14 -15.89 16.01
C SER A 320 8.36 -16.44 14.59
N GLY A 321 9.46 -17.19 14.38
CA GLY A 321 9.74 -17.83 13.08
C GLY A 321 8.59 -18.71 12.57
N GLY A 322 7.97 -19.52 13.44
CA GLY A 322 6.78 -20.31 13.04
C GLY A 322 5.58 -19.44 12.65
N GLN A 323 5.36 -18.33 13.34
CA GLN A 323 4.30 -17.39 13.03
C GLN A 323 4.52 -16.62 11.72
N ARG A 324 5.78 -16.50 11.24
CA ARG A 324 6.08 -15.91 9.92
C ARG A 324 5.47 -16.73 8.79
N ALA A 325 5.60 -18.05 8.86
CA ALA A 325 4.97 -18.95 7.89
C ALA A 325 3.45 -18.81 7.87
N GLU A 326 2.82 -18.74 9.07
CA GLU A 326 1.38 -18.52 9.18
C GLU A 326 0.96 -17.17 8.57
N TYR A 327 1.69 -16.10 8.85
CA TYR A 327 1.44 -14.77 8.27
C TYR A 327 1.51 -14.80 6.73
N LEU A 328 2.57 -15.41 6.18
CA LEU A 328 2.75 -15.54 4.73
C LEU A 328 1.58 -16.29 4.09
N PHE A 329 1.16 -17.38 4.72
CA PHE A 329 0.04 -18.18 4.24
C PHE A 329 -1.27 -17.40 4.27
N MET A 330 -1.58 -16.76 5.40
CA MET A 330 -2.80 -15.94 5.52
C MET A 330 -2.81 -14.79 4.51
N ARG A 331 -1.68 -14.18 4.27
CA ARG A 331 -1.52 -13.14 3.27
C ARG A 331 -1.69 -13.66 1.83
N ALA A 332 -1.19 -14.85 1.54
CA ALA A 332 -1.42 -15.51 0.27
C ALA A 332 -2.92 -15.79 0.06
N LEU A 333 -3.63 -16.24 1.10
CA LEU A 333 -5.07 -16.44 1.07
C LEU A 333 -5.87 -15.13 0.87
N ASP A 334 -5.44 -14.03 1.50
CA ASP A 334 -6.10 -12.73 1.29
C ASP A 334 -5.96 -12.24 -0.16
N LYS A 335 -4.77 -12.40 -0.75
CA LYS A 335 -4.54 -12.09 -2.17
C LYS A 335 -5.33 -13.03 -3.09
N ALA A 336 -5.38 -14.33 -2.73
CA ALA A 336 -6.09 -15.33 -3.48
C ALA A 336 -7.62 -15.07 -3.52
N GLY A 337 -8.15 -14.40 -2.51
CA GLY A 337 -9.58 -14.06 -2.45
C GLY A 337 -10.08 -13.14 -3.56
N SER A 338 -9.21 -12.57 -4.39
CA SER A 338 -9.57 -11.78 -5.59
C SER A 338 -9.56 -12.60 -6.89
N GLN A 339 -9.20 -13.89 -6.84
CA GLN A 339 -9.10 -14.79 -7.98
C GLN A 339 -10.36 -15.66 -8.08
N ASP A 340 -10.64 -16.18 -9.28
CA ASP A 340 -11.80 -17.05 -9.51
C ASP A 340 -11.58 -18.46 -8.95
N VAL A 341 -10.34 -18.94 -8.95
CA VAL A 341 -9.96 -20.26 -8.45
C VAL A 341 -8.77 -20.19 -7.51
N VAL A 342 -8.90 -20.87 -6.37
CA VAL A 342 -7.85 -20.99 -5.35
C VAL A 342 -7.54 -22.45 -5.10
N VAL A 343 -6.29 -22.83 -5.28
CA VAL A 343 -5.79 -24.19 -5.05
C VAL A 343 -4.80 -24.18 -3.90
N ILE A 344 -4.99 -25.05 -2.93
CA ILE A 344 -4.13 -25.18 -1.75
C ILE A 344 -3.74 -26.65 -1.58
N ASP A 345 -2.42 -26.89 -1.55
CA ASP A 345 -1.89 -28.25 -1.46
C ASP A 345 -1.33 -28.50 -0.06
N GLU A 346 -1.98 -29.42 0.67
CA GLU A 346 -1.60 -29.95 1.99
C GLU A 346 -1.18 -28.87 3.03
N PRO A 347 -2.07 -27.95 3.40
CA PRO A 347 -1.75 -26.87 4.33
C PRO A 347 -1.32 -27.38 5.72
N GLU A 348 -1.75 -28.57 6.10
CA GLU A 348 -1.41 -29.20 7.40
C GLU A 348 0.06 -29.56 7.57
N SER A 349 0.81 -29.64 6.50
CA SER A 349 2.24 -30.00 6.58
C SER A 349 3.11 -28.92 7.25
N SER A 350 2.61 -27.68 7.33
CA SER A 350 3.36 -26.51 7.79
C SER A 350 2.81 -25.88 9.07
N PHE A 351 1.61 -26.27 9.54
CA PHE A 351 0.91 -25.58 10.62
C PHE A 351 0.37 -26.53 11.67
N ASP A 352 0.16 -25.98 12.88
CA ASP A 352 -0.46 -26.72 13.97
C ASP A 352 -1.99 -26.87 13.79
N ASN A 353 -2.54 -27.89 14.43
CA ASN A 353 -3.97 -28.18 14.34
C ASN A 353 -4.88 -27.02 14.80
N PRO A 354 -4.60 -26.30 15.92
CA PRO A 354 -5.43 -25.16 16.32
C PRO A 354 -5.53 -24.07 15.26
N PHE A 355 -4.44 -23.71 14.60
CA PHE A 355 -4.43 -22.71 13.55
C PHE A 355 -5.20 -23.17 12.31
N LEU A 356 -5.01 -24.44 11.91
CA LEU A 356 -5.73 -25.04 10.80
C LEU A 356 -7.26 -25.00 10.99
N TYR A 357 -7.73 -25.40 12.15
CA TYR A 357 -9.17 -25.54 12.39
C TYR A 357 -9.89 -24.24 12.71
N SER A 358 -9.25 -23.32 13.40
CA SER A 358 -9.90 -22.06 13.77
C SER A 358 -9.75 -20.97 12.71
N THR A 359 -8.55 -20.84 12.16
CA THR A 359 -8.21 -19.68 11.31
C THR A 359 -8.30 -20.02 9.84
N ILE A 360 -7.63 -21.09 9.40
CA ILE A 360 -7.61 -21.46 7.99
C ILE A 360 -8.98 -21.93 7.52
N ALA A 361 -9.65 -22.79 8.28
CA ALA A 361 -10.98 -23.28 7.91
C ALA A 361 -12.01 -22.16 7.74
N ALA A 362 -12.00 -21.17 8.66
CA ALA A 362 -12.87 -20.01 8.55
C ALA A 362 -12.55 -19.16 7.31
N LYS A 363 -11.27 -18.95 7.00
CA LYS A 363 -10.83 -18.17 5.84
C LYS A 363 -11.18 -18.86 4.52
N LEU A 364 -10.98 -20.17 4.44
CA LEU A 364 -11.35 -20.95 3.25
C LEU A 364 -12.86 -20.88 2.97
N LYS A 365 -13.67 -20.93 4.04
CA LYS A 365 -15.12 -20.79 3.93
C LYS A 365 -15.53 -19.37 3.48
N GLU A 366 -14.84 -18.35 3.92
CA GLU A 366 -15.04 -16.97 3.44
C GLU A 366 -14.72 -16.86 1.95
N ILE A 367 -13.56 -17.38 1.52
CA ILE A 367 -13.11 -17.31 0.12
C ILE A 367 -14.06 -18.12 -0.79
N SER A 368 -14.53 -19.28 -0.34
CA SER A 368 -15.42 -20.16 -1.13
C SER A 368 -16.78 -19.56 -1.45
N GLN A 369 -17.18 -18.47 -0.78
CA GLN A 369 -18.40 -17.73 -1.12
C GLN A 369 -18.30 -16.95 -2.45
N ARG A 370 -17.07 -16.68 -2.90
CA ARG A 370 -16.81 -15.84 -4.09
C ARG A 370 -15.86 -16.47 -5.11
N ALA A 371 -15.10 -17.48 -4.72
CA ALA A 371 -14.14 -18.19 -5.54
C ALA A 371 -14.33 -19.71 -5.41
N THR A 372 -13.96 -20.46 -6.45
CA THR A 372 -13.89 -21.92 -6.38
C THR A 372 -12.61 -22.32 -5.66
N VAL A 373 -12.72 -23.01 -4.54
CA VAL A 373 -11.60 -23.42 -3.71
C VAL A 373 -11.38 -24.92 -3.80
N PHE A 374 -10.13 -25.32 -4.06
CA PHE A 374 -9.66 -26.71 -3.98
C PHE A 374 -8.61 -26.83 -2.90
N VAL A 375 -8.81 -27.70 -1.92
CA VAL A 375 -7.86 -27.96 -0.85
C VAL A 375 -7.51 -29.44 -0.86
N SER A 376 -6.24 -29.79 -1.06
CA SER A 376 -5.81 -31.17 -0.80
C SER A 376 -5.43 -31.35 0.66
N THR A 377 -5.74 -32.50 1.20
CA THR A 377 -5.33 -32.86 2.55
C THR A 377 -5.19 -34.36 2.71
N HIS A 378 -4.26 -34.78 3.55
CA HIS A 378 -4.19 -36.15 4.07
C HIS A 378 -4.68 -36.22 5.53
N ASN A 379 -5.07 -35.10 6.11
CA ASN A 379 -5.65 -35.01 7.44
C ASN A 379 -7.19 -35.09 7.35
N ASN A 380 -7.74 -36.24 7.78
CA ASN A 380 -9.18 -36.47 7.74
C ASN A 380 -9.97 -35.48 8.60
N VAL A 381 -9.38 -35.01 9.72
CA VAL A 381 -10.03 -34.05 10.62
C VAL A 381 -10.15 -32.70 9.93
N LEU A 382 -9.10 -32.24 9.24
CA LEU A 382 -9.15 -31.02 8.47
C LEU A 382 -10.19 -31.15 7.34
N GLY A 383 -10.14 -32.26 6.55
CA GLY A 383 -11.04 -32.50 5.43
C GLY A 383 -12.52 -32.46 5.80
N VAL A 384 -12.87 -32.88 7.03
CA VAL A 384 -14.25 -32.83 7.54
C VAL A 384 -14.58 -31.50 8.19
N SER A 385 -13.64 -30.91 8.94
CA SER A 385 -13.87 -29.69 9.75
C SER A 385 -14.17 -28.46 8.88
N ILE A 386 -13.61 -28.38 7.68
CA ILE A 386 -13.85 -27.26 6.78
C ILE A 386 -15.22 -27.32 6.07
N GLN A 387 -15.98 -28.41 6.28
CA GLN A 387 -17.34 -28.59 5.73
C GLN A 387 -17.41 -28.31 4.21
N PRO A 388 -16.73 -29.09 3.37
CA PRO A 388 -16.74 -28.89 1.94
C PRO A 388 -18.11 -29.14 1.31
N ASP A 389 -18.35 -28.56 0.12
CA ASP A 389 -19.53 -28.88 -0.70
C ASP A 389 -19.34 -30.25 -1.39
N VAL A 390 -18.13 -30.44 -1.94
CA VAL A 390 -17.77 -31.66 -2.67
C VAL A 390 -16.50 -32.27 -2.08
N LEU A 391 -16.53 -33.57 -1.91
CA LEU A 391 -15.38 -34.37 -1.55
C LEU A 391 -14.88 -35.10 -2.81
N ILE A 392 -13.60 -34.97 -3.07
CA ILE A 392 -12.91 -35.62 -4.18
C ILE A 392 -11.88 -36.59 -3.59
N TYR A 393 -12.00 -37.87 -3.89
CA TYR A 393 -11.15 -38.93 -3.38
C TYR A 393 -10.24 -39.46 -4.47
N THR A 394 -8.94 -39.42 -4.24
CA THR A 394 -7.95 -40.01 -5.14
C THR A 394 -7.40 -41.31 -4.55
N SER A 395 -7.37 -42.37 -5.33
CA SER A 395 -6.83 -43.67 -4.95
C SER A 395 -6.01 -44.29 -6.07
N VAL A 396 -5.17 -45.26 -5.71
CA VAL A 396 -4.45 -46.12 -6.65
C VAL A 396 -4.99 -47.55 -6.43
N ASP A 397 -5.46 -48.19 -7.50
CA ASP A 397 -5.93 -49.56 -7.43
C ASP A 397 -4.77 -50.59 -7.43
N ALA A 398 -5.12 -51.85 -7.27
CA ALA A 398 -4.12 -52.94 -7.22
C ALA A 398 -3.31 -53.12 -8.53
N ASN A 399 -3.75 -52.47 -9.62
CA ASN A 399 -3.05 -52.46 -10.93
C ASN A 399 -2.28 -51.15 -11.15
N GLU A 400 -2.03 -50.36 -10.09
CA GLU A 400 -1.35 -49.06 -10.14
C GLU A 400 -2.09 -48.00 -10.99
N ILE A 401 -3.41 -48.16 -11.19
CA ILE A 401 -4.23 -47.21 -11.92
C ILE A 401 -4.79 -46.17 -10.95
N HIS A 402 -4.51 -44.89 -11.24
CA HIS A 402 -5.08 -43.79 -10.48
C HIS A 402 -6.55 -43.61 -10.80
N LYS A 403 -7.39 -43.59 -9.77
CA LYS A 403 -8.82 -43.32 -9.86
C LYS A 403 -9.19 -42.09 -9.04
N VAL A 404 -10.14 -41.32 -9.56
CA VAL A 404 -10.66 -40.12 -8.92
C VAL A 404 -12.18 -40.28 -8.78
N TYR A 405 -12.66 -40.14 -7.57
CA TYR A 405 -14.09 -40.21 -7.23
C TYR A 405 -14.52 -38.85 -6.69
N ALA A 406 -15.72 -38.37 -7.06
CA ALA A 406 -16.27 -37.13 -6.51
C ALA A 406 -17.73 -37.33 -6.10
N GLY A 407 -18.14 -36.58 -5.08
CA GLY A 407 -19.51 -36.58 -4.61
C GLY A 407 -19.78 -35.51 -3.57
N HIS A 408 -21.03 -35.24 -3.30
CA HIS A 408 -21.43 -34.28 -2.29
C HIS A 408 -20.89 -34.71 -0.91
N ALA A 409 -20.36 -33.77 -0.13
CA ALA A 409 -19.73 -34.07 1.14
C ALA A 409 -20.70 -34.72 2.17
N SER A 410 -21.99 -34.50 2.05
CA SER A 410 -23.04 -35.17 2.84
C SER A 410 -23.64 -36.41 2.17
N GLY A 411 -23.17 -36.79 0.95
CA GLY A 411 -23.62 -37.96 0.23
C GLY A 411 -23.13 -39.28 0.87
N GLU A 412 -23.76 -40.41 0.51
CA GLU A 412 -23.38 -41.71 1.02
C GLU A 412 -22.17 -42.30 0.31
N ALA A 413 -22.02 -41.99 -0.99
CA ALA A 413 -20.94 -42.52 -1.81
C ALA A 413 -20.36 -41.45 -2.75
N LEU A 414 -19.13 -41.69 -3.18
CA LEU A 414 -18.39 -40.93 -4.19
C LEU A 414 -18.37 -41.78 -5.49
N THR A 415 -18.51 -41.13 -6.64
CA THR A 415 -18.62 -41.80 -7.94
C THR A 415 -17.48 -41.38 -8.85
N ALA A 416 -16.84 -42.33 -9.54
CA ALA A 416 -15.87 -42.07 -10.55
C ALA A 416 -16.50 -41.98 -11.97
N PRO A 417 -15.80 -41.42 -12.97
CA PRO A 417 -16.28 -41.33 -14.35
C PRO A 417 -16.63 -42.67 -15.00
N ASP A 418 -16.00 -43.75 -14.55
CA ASP A 418 -16.29 -45.11 -15.02
C ASP A 418 -17.54 -45.74 -14.38
N GLY A 419 -18.24 -45.01 -13.51
CA GLY A 419 -19.42 -45.46 -12.80
C GLY A 419 -19.12 -46.28 -11.52
N SER A 420 -17.85 -46.52 -11.20
CA SER A 420 -17.46 -47.15 -9.92
C SER A 420 -17.76 -46.21 -8.75
N THR A 421 -18.12 -46.78 -7.62
CA THR A 421 -18.48 -46.01 -6.42
C THR A 421 -17.68 -46.47 -5.22
N VAL A 422 -17.35 -45.54 -4.31
CA VAL A 422 -16.73 -45.79 -3.01
C VAL A 422 -17.58 -45.16 -1.92
N PRO A 423 -17.90 -45.89 -0.83
CA PRO A 423 -18.58 -45.30 0.29
C PRO A 423 -17.79 -44.12 0.86
N ARG A 424 -18.44 -43.00 1.16
CA ARG A 424 -17.80 -41.82 1.71
C ARG A 424 -17.03 -42.13 2.99
N GLU A 425 -17.59 -42.94 3.86
CA GLU A 425 -16.92 -43.32 5.12
C GLU A 425 -15.61 -44.07 4.86
N GLU A 426 -15.58 -44.96 3.88
CA GLU A 426 -14.36 -45.67 3.50
C GLU A 426 -13.31 -44.73 2.94
N ALA A 427 -13.68 -43.78 2.09
CA ALA A 427 -12.80 -42.75 1.58
C ALA A 427 -12.18 -41.91 2.72
N LEU A 428 -12.98 -41.50 3.70
CA LEU A 428 -12.49 -40.74 4.86
C LEU A 428 -11.63 -41.59 5.80
N LEU A 429 -11.97 -42.86 6.01
CA LEU A 429 -11.19 -43.77 6.88
C LEU A 429 -9.86 -44.16 6.25
N SER A 430 -9.76 -44.19 4.92
CA SER A 430 -8.50 -44.45 4.18
C SER A 430 -7.41 -43.38 4.45
N LEU A 431 -7.79 -42.20 4.93
CA LEU A 431 -6.87 -41.11 5.29
C LEU A 431 -6.24 -41.29 6.67
N MET A 432 -6.71 -42.22 7.46
CA MET A 432 -6.10 -42.47 8.80
C MET A 432 -4.77 -43.18 8.61
N GLU A 433 -3.67 -42.52 8.95
CA GLU A 433 -2.30 -43.04 8.78
C GLU A 433 -2.10 -44.41 9.45
N ALA A 434 -2.91 -44.73 10.42
CA ALA A 434 -2.84 -46.01 11.16
C ALA A 434 -3.89 -47.06 10.73
N GLY A 435 -4.73 -46.74 9.71
CA GLY A 435 -5.79 -47.60 9.22
C GLY A 435 -6.97 -47.77 10.20
N VAL A 436 -8.08 -48.35 9.68
CA VAL A 436 -9.31 -48.59 10.42
C VAL A 436 -9.08 -49.45 11.68
N THR A 437 -8.14 -50.37 11.62
CA THR A 437 -7.82 -51.26 12.75
C THR A 437 -7.28 -50.48 13.95
N ALA A 438 -6.31 -49.61 13.76
CA ALA A 438 -5.76 -48.81 14.85
C ALA A 438 -6.73 -47.73 15.39
N TYR A 439 -7.66 -47.26 14.55
CA TYR A 439 -8.75 -46.41 15.02
C TYR A 439 -9.69 -47.17 15.96
N ASN A 440 -10.13 -48.35 15.58
CA ASN A 440 -11.00 -49.18 16.39
C ASN A 440 -10.34 -49.63 17.70
N GLU A 441 -9.04 -49.88 17.69
CA GLU A 441 -8.25 -50.17 18.89
C GLU A 441 -8.13 -48.95 19.84
N ARG A 442 -8.06 -47.74 19.33
CA ARG A 442 -7.93 -46.48 20.12
C ARG A 442 -9.28 -45.89 20.53
N LYS A 443 -10.35 -46.19 19.80
CA LYS A 443 -11.70 -45.66 20.09
C LYS A 443 -12.16 -45.84 21.55
N PRO A 444 -11.90 -46.98 22.26
CA PRO A 444 -12.24 -47.09 23.64
C PRO A 444 -11.49 -46.14 24.58
N TYR A 445 -10.24 -45.78 24.25
CA TYR A 445 -9.41 -44.85 25.05
C TYR A 445 -9.88 -43.38 24.92
N TYR A 446 -10.39 -42.98 23.75
CA TYR A 446 -10.94 -41.63 23.59
C TYR A 446 -12.30 -41.45 24.28
N GLY A 447 -13.09 -42.52 24.41
CA GLY A 447 -14.38 -42.49 25.11
C GLY A 447 -14.24 -42.31 26.63
N THR A 448 -13.12 -42.71 27.21
CA THR A 448 -12.84 -42.51 28.65
C THR A 448 -12.32 -41.10 28.96
N LEU A 449 -11.70 -40.40 27.99
CA LEU A 449 -11.21 -39.00 28.14
C LEU A 449 -12.32 -37.97 27.97
N ALA A 450 -13.41 -38.31 27.30
CA ALA A 450 -14.54 -37.38 27.06
C ALA A 450 -15.54 -37.34 28.21
N ASN A 451 -15.44 -38.29 29.19
CA ASN A 451 -16.33 -38.43 30.34
C ASN A 451 -15.63 -38.21 31.69
N GLY A 452 -14.41 -37.57 31.69
CA GLY A 452 -13.64 -37.25 32.87
C GLY A 452 -13.58 -35.76 33.21
#